data_b9f707bede18d770f6f3cde30c40b106
#
_entry.id   b9f707bede18d770f6f3cde30c40b106
#
_cell.length_a   1.000
_cell.length_b   1.000
_cell.length_c   1.000
_cell.angle_alpha   90.00
_cell.angle_beta   90.00
_cell.angle_gamma   90.00
#
_symmetry.space_group_name_H-M   'P 1'
#
loop_
_entity.id
_entity.type
_entity.pdbx_description
1 polymer ?
#
loop_
_entity_poly.entity_id
_entity_poly.type
_entity_poly.pdbx_seq_one_letter_code
_entity_poly.pdbx_strand_id
1 'polypeptide(L)'
;MLNGRNREIIDFAGRVSDVSKRMGYSAGLLLLFLLSLTSLPVEAQSNIQPAQPAFNLRRIYVSPEGAGTFDGSSWANAAKGSDLQMILRSTDTWNAINSTLQIWIAAGTYVPTEPLLPGDEQSASFVLKGNQVVVYGGFRGQVFDDLGALVYEGENSLEEREYGNVYSGDRQEPWALKNQTILSGDRLRNDVVGTNNMFSSLDPTQNTTRTDNLHTVVTFDPSSVDVMLDGITIVGGSADGDGNSGRGGGVSLDGIGCGIQRCLFYFNFASKGGAVYMHKNSGSDSQPCFVYNSVLVSNSAFRRDGFGYGGGIYSEAGVVFDNVVYNNNGGGICVYDETSIVNNTIVNNQLYGIGRPADTDVAGSSISVSNSVIWSINPLNHAGLKGFDALVDRVSNCAIVDWDETKGNDNISLLPYNDHTGSVPNFINPTTQIGAILEPVYADLGVSFLLRQNSVLLSKAEGSWMTTLNTYYGTDVSYDIAGKPRIVS
;
A
#
# COMPACT_ATOMS: atom_id res chain seq x y z
N MET A 1 23.28 35.25 29.30
CA MET A 1 22.72 34.49 28.17
C MET A 1 23.26 33.03 28.06
N LEU A 2 23.84 32.46 29.12
CA LEU A 2 24.35 31.06 29.13
C LEU A 2 23.39 30.05 29.78
N ASN A 3 22.35 30.51 30.46
CA ASN A 3 21.40 29.61 31.18
C ASN A 3 20.29 29.01 30.35
N GLY A 4 20.02 29.49 29.13
CA GLY A 4 19.00 28.94 28.24
C GLY A 4 19.44 27.68 27.49
N ARG A 5 20.66 27.69 26.96
CA ARG A 5 21.19 26.54 26.18
C ARG A 5 21.40 25.27 27.02
N ASN A 6 21.76 25.40 28.29
CA ASN A 6 21.93 24.21 29.15
C ASN A 6 20.61 23.52 29.53
N ARG A 7 19.46 24.25 29.54
CA ARG A 7 18.16 23.64 29.77
C ARG A 7 17.64 22.87 28.55
N GLU A 8 17.88 23.39 27.34
CA GLU A 8 17.50 22.67 26.10
C GLU A 8 18.33 21.39 25.89
N ILE A 9 19.62 21.41 26.24
CA ILE A 9 20.48 20.22 26.14
C ILE A 9 20.08 19.15 27.16
N ILE A 10 19.67 19.51 28.37
CA ILE A 10 19.22 18.57 29.40
C ILE A 10 17.85 17.98 29.01
N ASP A 11 16.95 18.77 28.45
CA ASP A 11 15.65 18.32 27.99
C ASP A 11 15.76 17.41 26.76
N PHE A 12 16.69 17.71 25.86
CA PHE A 12 17.02 16.87 24.70
C PHE A 12 17.67 15.53 25.13
N ALA A 13 18.61 15.56 26.08
CA ALA A 13 19.24 14.35 26.61
C ALA A 13 18.27 13.44 27.35
N GLY A 14 17.25 14.01 28.02
CA GLY A 14 16.15 13.27 28.65
C GLY A 14 15.28 12.52 27.64
N ARG A 15 14.93 13.17 26.53
CA ARG A 15 14.15 12.56 25.44
C ARG A 15 14.91 11.47 24.69
N VAL A 16 16.21 11.67 24.45
CA VAL A 16 17.09 10.66 23.84
C VAL A 16 17.25 9.43 24.74
N SER A 17 17.32 9.62 26.07
CA SER A 17 17.37 8.53 27.05
C SER A 17 16.10 7.67 27.03
N ASP A 18 14.93 8.28 26.84
CA ASP A 18 13.65 7.55 26.75
C ASP A 18 13.52 6.78 25.42
N VAL A 19 14.02 7.36 24.33
CA VAL A 19 14.07 6.69 23.01
C VAL A 19 15.05 5.50 23.04
N SER A 20 16.24 5.67 23.66
CA SER A 20 17.24 4.60 23.75
C SER A 20 16.78 3.43 24.64
N LYS A 21 15.99 3.68 25.67
CA LYS A 21 15.38 2.63 26.50
C LYS A 21 14.34 1.82 25.74
N ARG A 22 13.63 2.45 24.79
CA ARG A 22 12.67 1.77 23.92
C ARG A 22 13.34 0.94 22.82
N MET A 23 14.57 1.30 22.40
CA MET A 23 15.29 0.62 21.32
C MET A 23 16.36 -0.39 21.80
N GLY A 24 16.48 -0.67 23.11
CA GLY A 24 17.41 -1.68 23.63
C GLY A 24 18.91 -1.33 23.53
N TYR A 25 19.26 -0.09 23.15
CA TYR A 25 20.65 0.37 23.10
C TYR A 25 21.06 1.07 24.39
N SER A 26 22.29 0.80 24.86
CA SER A 26 22.79 1.48 26.05
C SER A 26 23.01 2.98 25.77
N ALA A 27 22.34 3.85 26.51
CA ALA A 27 22.41 5.31 26.39
C ALA A 27 23.83 5.87 26.44
N GLY A 28 24.79 5.12 26.99
CA GLY A 28 26.18 5.49 27.08
C GLY A 28 26.93 5.53 25.75
N LEU A 29 26.60 4.67 24.80
CA LEU A 29 27.31 4.62 23.51
C LEU A 29 26.89 5.79 22.59
N LEU A 30 25.64 6.20 22.64
CA LEU A 30 25.13 7.33 21.85
C LEU A 30 25.63 8.68 22.38
N LEU A 31 25.73 8.81 23.69
CA LEU A 31 26.26 10.03 24.33
C LEU A 31 27.76 10.22 24.08
N LEU A 32 28.55 9.15 24.06
CA LEU A 32 29.97 9.16 23.71
C LEU A 32 30.22 9.55 22.25
N PHE A 33 29.35 9.11 21.34
CA PHE A 33 29.43 9.46 19.92
C PHE A 33 29.06 10.94 19.67
N LEU A 34 28.06 11.47 20.37
CA LEU A 34 27.67 12.88 20.28
C LEU A 34 28.70 13.82 20.94
N LEU A 35 29.31 13.42 22.03
CA LEU A 35 30.36 14.20 22.68
C LEU A 35 31.69 14.23 21.92
N SER A 36 32.01 13.16 21.16
CA SER A 36 33.19 13.14 20.29
C SER A 36 33.06 14.04 19.07
N LEU A 37 31.83 14.27 18.59
CA LEU A 37 31.53 15.15 17.44
C LEU A 37 31.60 16.64 17.80
N THR A 38 31.37 17.04 19.08
CA THR A 38 31.40 18.43 19.52
C THR A 38 32.80 18.95 19.81
N SER A 39 33.82 18.09 19.91
CA SER A 39 35.21 18.45 20.18
C SER A 39 36.10 18.59 18.93
N LEU A 40 35.54 18.34 17.72
CA LEU A 40 36.28 18.50 16.47
C LEU A 40 36.16 19.94 15.93
N PRO A 41 37.26 20.53 15.35
CA PRO A 41 37.19 21.82 14.67
C PRO A 41 36.12 21.78 13.55
N VAL A 42 35.41 22.88 13.33
CA VAL A 42 34.30 23.01 12.36
C VAL A 42 34.72 22.58 10.95
N GLU A 43 35.98 22.74 10.57
CA GLU A 43 36.49 22.31 9.26
C GLU A 43 36.67 20.78 9.12
N ALA A 44 36.73 20.04 10.24
CA ALA A 44 36.80 18.59 10.22
C ALA A 44 35.41 17.92 10.21
N GLN A 45 34.34 18.66 10.51
CA GLN A 45 32.96 18.14 10.53
C GLN A 45 32.35 18.03 9.15
N SER A 46 32.89 18.74 8.14
CA SER A 46 32.29 18.74 6.78
C SER A 46 32.63 17.50 5.93
N ASN A 47 33.52 16.61 6.40
CA ASN A 47 33.98 15.46 5.62
C ASN A 47 33.78 14.10 6.30
N ILE A 48 33.10 14.04 7.46
CA ILE A 48 32.71 12.76 8.05
C ILE A 48 31.29 12.46 7.59
N GLN A 49 31.12 12.08 6.33
CA GLN A 49 30.01 11.20 5.98
C GLN A 49 30.29 9.86 6.67
N PRO A 50 29.38 9.35 7.52
CA PRO A 50 29.48 7.96 7.93
C PRO A 50 29.56 7.15 6.64
N ALA A 51 30.62 6.36 6.49
CA ALA A 51 30.71 5.41 5.40
C ALA A 51 29.42 4.58 5.48
N GLN A 52 28.48 4.82 4.59
CA GLN A 52 27.33 3.94 4.45
C GLN A 52 27.93 2.56 4.22
N PRO A 53 27.53 1.54 4.99
CA PRO A 53 27.94 0.19 4.67
C PRO A 53 27.64 -0.02 3.20
N ALA A 54 28.62 -0.46 2.43
CA ALA A 54 28.45 -0.75 1.02
C ALA A 54 27.42 -1.90 0.95
N PHE A 55 26.14 -1.56 0.76
CA PHE A 55 25.12 -2.56 0.51
C PHE A 55 25.44 -3.16 -0.85
N ASN A 56 25.72 -4.44 -0.87
CA ASN A 56 25.83 -5.18 -2.12
C ASN A 56 24.41 -5.32 -2.71
N LEU A 57 24.08 -4.45 -3.64
CA LEU A 57 22.83 -4.52 -4.37
C LEU A 57 22.89 -5.68 -5.37
N ARG A 58 21.99 -6.62 -5.24
CA ARG A 58 21.80 -7.72 -6.17
C ARG A 58 20.48 -7.57 -6.90
N ARG A 59 20.47 -7.83 -8.22
CA ARG A 59 19.26 -7.77 -9.05
C ARG A 59 18.99 -9.09 -9.75
N ILE A 60 17.71 -9.42 -9.90
CA ILE A 60 17.21 -10.49 -10.75
C ILE A 60 16.21 -9.84 -11.72
N TYR A 61 16.37 -10.12 -12.99
CA TYR A 61 15.50 -9.61 -14.06
C TYR A 61 14.57 -10.72 -14.53
N VAL A 62 13.27 -10.42 -14.65
CA VAL A 62 12.23 -11.36 -15.10
C VAL A 62 11.44 -10.74 -16.23
N SER A 63 11.24 -11.45 -17.32
CA SER A 63 10.34 -11.07 -18.41
C SER A 63 9.37 -12.21 -18.75
N PRO A 64 8.24 -11.97 -19.41
CA PRO A 64 7.24 -13.02 -19.65
C PRO A 64 7.84 -14.27 -20.30
N GLU A 65 8.60 -14.12 -21.36
CA GLU A 65 9.18 -15.24 -22.11
C GLU A 65 10.62 -15.56 -21.68
N GLY A 66 11.23 -14.73 -20.84
CA GLY A 66 12.65 -14.78 -20.54
C GLY A 66 13.51 -14.30 -21.71
N ALA A 67 14.84 -14.32 -21.52
CA ALA A 67 15.81 -13.96 -22.57
C ALA A 67 17.15 -14.71 -22.36
N GLY A 68 17.91 -14.89 -23.39
CA GLY A 68 19.29 -15.40 -23.37
C GLY A 68 19.43 -16.71 -22.57
N THR A 69 20.22 -16.68 -21.49
CA THR A 69 20.50 -17.86 -20.64
C THR A 69 19.41 -18.11 -19.58
N PHE A 70 18.44 -17.24 -19.44
CA PHE A 70 17.34 -17.31 -18.44
C PHE A 70 17.80 -17.29 -16.97
N ASP A 71 19.01 -16.84 -16.68
CA ASP A 71 19.58 -16.82 -15.34
C ASP A 71 19.21 -15.57 -14.51
N GLY A 72 18.49 -14.62 -15.12
CA GLY A 72 18.04 -13.40 -14.48
C GLY A 72 19.14 -12.37 -14.23
N SER A 73 20.34 -12.54 -14.76
CA SER A 73 21.49 -11.65 -14.51
C SER A 73 21.38 -10.26 -15.15
N SER A 74 20.57 -10.13 -16.18
CA SER A 74 20.29 -8.89 -16.91
C SER A 74 18.99 -9.01 -17.71
N TRP A 75 18.51 -7.92 -18.31
CA TRP A 75 17.41 -8.00 -19.27
C TRP A 75 17.72 -8.92 -20.46
N ALA A 76 18.98 -8.94 -20.92
CA ALA A 76 19.42 -9.83 -22.00
C ALA A 76 19.45 -11.31 -21.61
N ASN A 77 19.44 -11.62 -20.32
CA ASN A 77 19.41 -12.97 -19.77
C ASN A 77 18.25 -13.13 -18.74
N ALA A 78 17.15 -12.40 -18.95
CA ALA A 78 16.02 -12.38 -18.03
C ALA A 78 15.48 -13.79 -17.79
N ALA A 79 15.17 -14.12 -16.53
CA ALA A 79 14.46 -15.32 -16.16
C ALA A 79 13.05 -15.34 -16.77
N LYS A 80 12.50 -16.51 -16.98
CA LYS A 80 11.14 -16.65 -17.51
C LYS A 80 10.08 -16.25 -16.49
N GLY A 81 8.99 -15.69 -16.96
CA GLY A 81 7.83 -15.37 -16.11
C GLY A 81 7.24 -16.61 -15.43
N SER A 82 7.34 -17.80 -16.07
CA SER A 82 6.95 -19.07 -15.45
C SER A 82 7.76 -19.42 -14.20
N ASP A 83 8.98 -18.90 -14.08
CA ASP A 83 9.87 -19.20 -12.95
C ASP A 83 9.69 -18.19 -11.80
N LEU A 84 8.89 -17.14 -12.01
CA LEU A 84 8.69 -16.06 -11.02
C LEU A 84 8.23 -16.59 -9.67
N GLN A 85 7.28 -17.54 -9.63
CA GLN A 85 6.80 -18.16 -8.40
C GLN A 85 7.92 -18.83 -7.60
N MET A 86 8.79 -19.59 -8.28
CA MET A 86 9.96 -20.21 -7.68
C MET A 86 10.99 -19.19 -7.20
N ILE A 87 11.27 -18.16 -8.02
CA ILE A 87 12.22 -17.09 -7.70
C ILE A 87 11.79 -16.41 -6.39
N LEU A 88 10.52 -15.96 -6.30
CA LEU A 88 10.00 -15.26 -5.13
C LEU A 88 10.03 -16.12 -3.86
N ARG A 89 9.76 -17.43 -3.97
CA ARG A 89 9.78 -18.36 -2.84
C ARG A 89 11.18 -18.68 -2.33
N SER A 90 12.21 -18.56 -3.18
CA SER A 90 13.60 -18.93 -2.85
C SER A 90 14.49 -17.71 -2.49
N THR A 91 13.93 -16.52 -2.31
CA THR A 91 14.71 -15.32 -2.02
C THR A 91 15.42 -15.35 -0.67
N ASP A 92 14.98 -16.16 0.29
CA ASP A 92 15.67 -16.37 1.56
C ASP A 92 17.06 -17.02 1.40
N THR A 93 17.25 -17.84 0.36
CA THR A 93 18.54 -18.47 0.05
C THR A 93 19.54 -17.52 -0.62
N TRP A 94 19.05 -16.38 -1.12
CA TRP A 94 19.84 -15.39 -1.85
C TRP A 94 20.37 -14.25 -0.96
N ASN A 95 19.85 -14.14 0.25
CA ASN A 95 20.22 -13.08 1.18
C ASN A 95 21.53 -13.41 1.92
N ALA A 96 22.64 -12.87 1.42
CA ALA A 96 23.84 -12.72 2.24
C ALA A 96 23.62 -11.57 3.23
N ILE A 97 24.15 -11.67 4.42
CA ILE A 97 24.12 -10.63 5.46
C ILE A 97 24.51 -9.27 4.85
N ASN A 98 23.70 -8.24 5.04
CA ASN A 98 23.88 -6.87 4.52
C ASN A 98 23.75 -6.72 2.99
N SER A 99 22.90 -7.50 2.33
CA SER A 99 22.61 -7.30 0.91
C SER A 99 21.12 -7.10 0.68
N THR A 100 20.76 -6.15 -0.18
CA THR A 100 19.38 -5.96 -0.66
C THR A 100 19.23 -6.70 -1.99
N LEU A 101 18.21 -7.56 -2.08
CA LEU A 101 17.82 -8.19 -3.32
C LEU A 101 16.70 -7.40 -4.00
N GLN A 102 16.89 -7.02 -5.25
CA GLN A 102 15.86 -6.46 -6.10
C GLN A 102 15.43 -7.47 -7.17
N ILE A 103 14.14 -7.66 -7.33
CA ILE A 103 13.56 -8.44 -8.42
C ILE A 103 12.83 -7.47 -9.33
N TRP A 104 13.30 -7.31 -10.55
CA TRP A 104 12.76 -6.40 -11.56
C TRP A 104 11.95 -7.18 -12.57
N ILE A 105 10.65 -6.88 -12.65
CA ILE A 105 9.71 -7.64 -13.48
C ILE A 105 9.22 -6.76 -14.61
N ALA A 106 9.43 -7.18 -15.85
CA ALA A 106 8.95 -6.49 -17.03
C ALA A 106 7.42 -6.53 -17.15
N ALA A 107 6.88 -5.66 -17.98
CA ALA A 107 5.46 -5.64 -18.32
C ALA A 107 4.98 -7.01 -18.81
N GLY A 108 3.79 -7.38 -18.37
CA GLY A 108 3.17 -8.65 -18.73
C GLY A 108 2.24 -9.16 -17.63
N THR A 109 1.51 -10.24 -17.93
CA THR A 109 0.64 -10.90 -16.96
C THR A 109 1.26 -12.22 -16.51
N TYR A 110 1.44 -12.33 -15.21
CA TYR A 110 2.06 -13.47 -14.53
C TYR A 110 1.02 -14.17 -13.66
N VAL A 111 0.95 -15.49 -13.75
CA VAL A 111 0.01 -16.33 -13.00
C VAL A 111 0.80 -17.42 -12.30
N PRO A 112 0.70 -17.62 -10.98
CA PRO A 112 1.36 -18.73 -10.31
C PRO A 112 0.62 -20.03 -10.64
N THR A 113 1.37 -21.09 -10.89
CA THR A 113 0.84 -22.37 -11.35
C THR A 113 1.04 -23.53 -10.38
N GLU A 114 1.98 -23.39 -9.43
CA GLU A 114 2.27 -24.43 -8.45
C GLU A 114 1.43 -24.26 -7.19
N PRO A 115 0.53 -25.19 -6.86
CA PRO A 115 -0.30 -25.09 -5.66
C PRO A 115 0.55 -25.20 -4.39
N LEU A 116 0.19 -24.45 -3.35
CA LEU A 116 0.80 -24.54 -2.03
C LEU A 116 0.28 -25.72 -1.24
N LEU A 117 -0.95 -26.14 -1.49
CA LEU A 117 -1.61 -27.26 -0.86
C LEU A 117 -1.87 -28.36 -1.90
N PRO A 118 -1.41 -29.62 -1.67
CA PRO A 118 -1.67 -30.70 -2.60
C PRO A 118 -3.17 -30.92 -2.85
N GLY A 119 -3.56 -30.93 -4.12
CA GLY A 119 -4.96 -31.15 -4.53
C GLY A 119 -5.85 -29.91 -4.49
N ASP A 120 -5.31 -28.76 -4.10
CA ASP A 120 -5.99 -27.47 -4.15
C ASP A 120 -5.24 -26.54 -5.12
N GLU A 121 -5.66 -26.55 -6.37
CA GLU A 121 -5.06 -25.75 -7.44
C GLU A 121 -5.21 -24.22 -7.19
N GLN A 122 -6.25 -23.79 -6.48
CA GLN A 122 -6.51 -22.38 -6.15
C GLN A 122 -5.59 -21.88 -5.03
N SER A 123 -4.89 -22.80 -4.33
CA SER A 123 -3.90 -22.45 -3.31
C SER A 123 -2.58 -21.90 -3.88
N ALA A 124 -2.38 -21.94 -5.21
CA ALA A 124 -1.19 -21.36 -5.81
C ALA A 124 -1.12 -19.83 -5.50
N SER A 125 0.07 -19.35 -5.20
CA SER A 125 0.29 -17.93 -4.86
C SER A 125 1.74 -17.54 -5.12
N PHE A 126 2.00 -16.28 -5.40
CA PHE A 126 3.35 -15.73 -5.37
C PHE A 126 3.77 -15.50 -3.92
N VAL A 127 4.54 -16.42 -3.36
CA VAL A 127 5.01 -16.31 -1.98
C VAL A 127 6.26 -15.47 -1.92
N LEU A 128 6.17 -14.33 -1.24
CA LEU A 128 7.28 -13.43 -0.94
C LEU A 128 7.92 -13.84 0.38
N LYS A 129 9.17 -14.30 0.33
CA LYS A 129 9.90 -14.76 1.50
C LYS A 129 11.31 -14.16 1.49
N GLY A 130 11.81 -13.72 2.62
CA GLY A 130 13.20 -13.26 2.71
C GLY A 130 13.40 -12.10 3.66
N ASN A 131 14.59 -11.51 3.54
CA ASN A 131 14.99 -10.36 4.32
C ASN A 131 15.59 -9.29 3.38
N GLN A 132 15.10 -8.05 3.45
CA GLN A 132 15.52 -6.96 2.58
C GLN A 132 15.36 -7.28 1.08
N VAL A 133 14.17 -7.71 0.69
CA VAL A 133 13.81 -8.03 -0.69
C VAL A 133 12.81 -7.00 -1.20
N VAL A 134 13.07 -6.44 -2.38
CA VAL A 134 12.11 -5.56 -3.04
C VAL A 134 11.77 -6.09 -4.43
N VAL A 135 10.48 -6.30 -4.66
CA VAL A 135 9.93 -6.74 -5.94
C VAL A 135 9.38 -5.53 -6.67
N TYR A 136 10.00 -5.17 -7.77
CA TYR A 136 9.64 -4.01 -8.58
C TYR A 136 8.97 -4.42 -9.87
N GLY A 137 7.82 -3.84 -10.17
CA GLY A 137 7.18 -3.87 -11.48
C GLY A 137 7.33 -2.56 -12.25
N GLY A 138 6.69 -2.48 -13.41
CA GLY A 138 6.61 -1.26 -14.19
C GLY A 138 7.75 -1.07 -15.21
N PHE A 139 8.54 -2.08 -15.46
CA PHE A 139 9.60 -2.04 -16.46
C PHE A 139 9.10 -2.48 -17.83
N ARG A 140 9.66 -1.88 -18.87
CA ARG A 140 9.44 -2.32 -20.25
C ARG A 140 10.24 -3.59 -20.57
N GLY A 141 11.45 -3.71 -20.00
CA GLY A 141 12.39 -4.77 -20.34
C GLY A 141 12.97 -4.62 -21.75
N GLN A 142 13.61 -5.67 -22.28
CA GLN A 142 14.09 -5.64 -23.66
C GLN A 142 12.96 -5.61 -24.68
N VAL A 143 13.14 -4.83 -25.75
CA VAL A 143 12.19 -4.77 -26.84
C VAL A 143 12.90 -5.03 -28.17
N PHE A 144 12.28 -5.86 -28.98
CA PHE A 144 12.72 -6.19 -30.32
C PHE A 144 11.70 -5.68 -31.34
N ASP A 145 12.15 -5.32 -32.52
CA ASP A 145 11.27 -4.98 -33.64
C ASP A 145 10.68 -6.24 -34.31
N ASP A 146 9.82 -6.05 -35.29
CA ASP A 146 9.17 -7.13 -36.04
C ASP A 146 10.18 -8.02 -36.84
N LEU A 147 11.41 -7.57 -37.00
CA LEU A 147 12.50 -8.30 -37.67
C LEU A 147 13.40 -9.01 -36.63
N GLY A 148 13.14 -8.86 -35.36
CA GLY A 148 13.94 -9.44 -34.27
C GLY A 148 15.20 -8.65 -33.94
N ALA A 149 15.35 -7.42 -34.41
CA ALA A 149 16.45 -6.56 -34.01
C ALA A 149 16.14 -5.87 -32.65
N LEU A 150 17.14 -5.83 -31.77
CA LEU A 150 17.02 -5.18 -30.47
C LEU A 150 16.89 -3.65 -30.67
N VAL A 151 15.77 -3.08 -30.19
CA VAL A 151 15.49 -1.63 -30.27
C VAL A 151 15.54 -0.94 -28.92
N TYR A 152 15.47 -1.70 -27.82
CA TYR A 152 15.62 -1.19 -26.46
C TYR A 152 16.23 -2.24 -25.54
N GLU A 153 17.28 -1.88 -24.81
CA GLU A 153 18.05 -2.82 -23.96
C GLU A 153 17.39 -3.10 -22.60
N GLY A 154 16.39 -2.32 -22.22
CA GLY A 154 15.75 -2.35 -20.92
C GLY A 154 16.31 -1.30 -19.97
N GLU A 155 15.59 -1.06 -18.88
CA GLU A 155 15.93 -0.06 -17.88
C GLU A 155 17.16 -0.47 -17.06
N ASN A 156 17.96 0.52 -16.68
CA ASN A 156 19.13 0.36 -15.81
C ASN A 156 18.92 0.94 -14.41
N SER A 157 17.90 1.81 -14.26
CA SER A 157 17.55 2.43 -12.99
C SER A 157 16.02 2.45 -12.77
N LEU A 158 15.60 2.70 -11.53
CA LEU A 158 14.17 2.79 -11.18
C LEU A 158 13.53 4.05 -11.76
N GLU A 159 14.30 5.09 -11.98
CA GLU A 159 13.86 6.37 -12.54
C GLU A 159 13.52 6.28 -14.03
N GLU A 160 14.02 5.24 -14.72
CA GLU A 160 13.71 4.99 -16.12
C GLU A 160 12.35 4.32 -16.33
N ARG A 161 11.66 3.91 -15.24
CA ARG A 161 10.28 3.41 -15.36
C ARG A 161 9.38 4.49 -15.94
N GLU A 162 8.66 4.16 -16.99
CA GLU A 162 7.77 5.10 -17.66
C GLU A 162 6.43 5.21 -16.93
N TYR A 163 6.04 6.44 -16.62
CA TYR A 163 4.74 6.74 -16.03
C TYR A 163 3.77 7.27 -17.09
N GLY A 164 2.50 6.96 -16.94
CA GLY A 164 1.44 7.53 -17.76
C GLY A 164 1.30 9.03 -17.49
N ASN A 165 1.27 9.84 -18.56
CA ASN A 165 0.93 11.25 -18.44
C ASN A 165 -0.59 11.38 -18.42
N VAL A 166 -1.15 11.69 -17.29
CA VAL A 166 -2.59 11.88 -17.12
C VAL A 166 -3.05 13.28 -17.53
N TYR A 167 -2.12 14.23 -17.59
CA TYR A 167 -2.33 15.59 -18.07
C TYR A 167 -1.20 16.05 -18.99
N SER A 168 -1.52 16.99 -19.89
CA SER A 168 -0.55 17.78 -20.65
C SER A 168 0.32 18.63 -19.72
N GLY A 169 1.27 18.00 -19.06
CA GLY A 169 2.20 18.58 -18.10
C GLY A 169 2.96 17.49 -17.39
N ASP A 170 4.16 17.78 -16.95
CA ASP A 170 5.20 16.89 -16.41
C ASP A 170 4.82 16.07 -15.16
N ARG A 171 3.61 15.55 -15.06
CA ARG A 171 3.15 14.77 -13.92
C ARG A 171 3.39 13.29 -14.13
N GLN A 172 4.23 12.75 -13.27
CA GLN A 172 4.38 11.32 -13.08
C GLN A 172 3.44 10.88 -11.95
N GLU A 173 2.51 9.99 -12.26
CA GLU A 173 1.63 9.41 -11.25
C GLU A 173 2.17 8.05 -10.82
N PRO A 174 2.50 7.84 -9.54
CA PRO A 174 3.21 6.65 -9.09
C PRO A 174 2.54 5.32 -9.41
N TRP A 175 1.20 5.31 -9.54
CA TRP A 175 0.44 4.12 -9.92
C TRP A 175 0.19 3.99 -11.43
N ALA A 176 0.49 5.03 -12.21
CA ALA A 176 0.20 5.08 -13.63
C ALA A 176 1.38 4.59 -14.46
N LEU A 177 2.00 3.49 -14.08
CA LEU A 177 3.08 2.87 -14.84
C LEU A 177 2.56 2.41 -16.19
N LYS A 178 3.18 2.88 -17.29
CA LYS A 178 2.81 2.51 -18.65
C LYS A 178 3.01 1.01 -18.91
N ASN A 179 4.12 0.50 -18.41
CA ASN A 179 4.55 -0.86 -18.61
C ASN A 179 4.05 -1.71 -17.43
N GLN A 180 2.78 -2.11 -17.49
CA GLN A 180 2.13 -2.76 -16.36
C GLN A 180 2.66 -4.18 -16.14
N THR A 181 3.14 -4.44 -14.93
CA THR A 181 3.40 -5.77 -14.42
C THR A 181 2.17 -6.23 -13.65
N ILE A 182 1.47 -7.24 -14.15
CA ILE A 182 0.21 -7.74 -13.60
C ILE A 182 0.45 -9.11 -12.97
N LEU A 183 0.20 -9.23 -11.67
CA LEU A 183 0.08 -10.52 -10.99
C LEU A 183 -1.40 -10.88 -10.92
N SER A 184 -1.79 -11.95 -11.57
CA SER A 184 -3.19 -12.34 -11.76
C SER A 184 -3.53 -13.63 -11.01
N GLY A 185 -4.69 -13.62 -10.38
CA GLY A 185 -5.32 -14.81 -9.80
C GLY A 185 -6.19 -15.60 -10.76
N ASP A 186 -6.52 -15.03 -11.93
CA ASP A 186 -7.30 -15.71 -12.97
C ASP A 186 -6.42 -16.74 -13.70
N ARG A 187 -6.50 -18.00 -13.25
CA ARG A 187 -5.66 -19.10 -13.75
C ARG A 187 -5.92 -19.43 -15.21
N LEU A 188 -7.16 -19.45 -15.61
CA LEU A 188 -7.56 -19.81 -16.98
C LEU A 188 -7.70 -18.60 -17.92
N ARG A 189 -7.51 -17.39 -17.39
CA ARG A 189 -7.65 -16.12 -18.14
C ARG A 189 -9.04 -16.01 -18.79
N ASN A 190 -10.07 -16.38 -18.03
CA ASN A 190 -11.44 -16.48 -18.51
C ASN A 190 -12.42 -15.60 -17.73
N ASP A 191 -11.94 -14.77 -16.80
CA ASP A 191 -12.75 -13.90 -15.97
C ASP A 191 -13.63 -12.96 -16.82
N VAL A 192 -14.92 -12.94 -16.54
CA VAL A 192 -15.88 -11.99 -17.10
C VAL A 192 -16.47 -11.17 -15.97
N VAL A 193 -16.10 -9.89 -15.90
CA VAL A 193 -16.64 -8.96 -14.90
C VAL A 193 -17.77 -8.15 -15.53
N GLY A 194 -18.98 -8.27 -14.96
CA GLY A 194 -20.16 -7.61 -15.49
C GLY A 194 -20.28 -6.14 -15.10
N THR A 195 -20.72 -5.28 -16.03
CA THR A 195 -20.89 -3.83 -15.79
C THR A 195 -22.03 -3.49 -14.84
N ASN A 196 -23.15 -4.19 -14.95
CA ASN A 196 -24.39 -3.84 -14.24
C ASN A 196 -24.43 -4.36 -12.80
N ASN A 197 -23.69 -5.44 -12.50
CA ASN A 197 -23.62 -6.07 -11.18
C ASN A 197 -22.16 -6.45 -10.87
N MET A 198 -21.25 -5.48 -10.97
CA MET A 198 -19.82 -5.72 -10.87
C MET A 198 -19.45 -6.52 -9.61
N PHE A 199 -19.90 -6.11 -8.44
CA PHE A 199 -19.52 -6.80 -7.20
C PHE A 199 -20.09 -8.22 -7.09
N SER A 200 -21.31 -8.46 -7.60
CA SER A 200 -21.84 -9.83 -7.71
C SER A 200 -21.05 -10.67 -8.71
N SER A 201 -20.50 -10.05 -9.76
CA SER A 201 -19.65 -10.76 -10.73
C SER A 201 -18.25 -11.08 -10.21
N LEU A 202 -17.83 -10.49 -9.09
CA LEU A 202 -16.58 -10.85 -8.40
C LEU A 202 -16.76 -12.06 -7.46
N ASP A 203 -17.99 -12.37 -7.04
CA ASP A 203 -18.30 -13.50 -6.19
C ASP A 203 -18.27 -14.81 -7.00
N PRO A 204 -17.37 -15.77 -6.71
CA PRO A 204 -17.29 -17.04 -7.45
C PRO A 204 -18.55 -17.89 -7.35
N THR A 205 -19.40 -17.67 -6.35
CA THR A 205 -20.70 -18.35 -6.23
C THR A 205 -21.75 -17.81 -7.20
N GLN A 206 -21.58 -16.58 -7.69
CA GLN A 206 -22.46 -15.91 -8.64
C GLN A 206 -21.89 -15.91 -10.07
N ASN A 207 -20.56 -16.06 -10.20
CA ASN A 207 -19.84 -16.02 -11.46
C ASN A 207 -18.92 -17.24 -11.62
N THR A 208 -19.35 -18.18 -12.43
CA THR A 208 -18.62 -19.44 -12.64
C THR A 208 -17.26 -19.27 -13.33
N THR A 209 -17.02 -18.14 -14.03
CA THR A 209 -15.69 -17.88 -14.61
C THR A 209 -14.62 -17.60 -13.56
N ARG A 210 -15.00 -17.38 -12.31
CA ARG A 210 -14.09 -17.11 -11.20
C ARG A 210 -13.86 -18.30 -10.27
N THR A 211 -14.44 -19.45 -10.59
CA THR A 211 -14.29 -20.66 -9.75
C THR A 211 -12.91 -21.31 -9.83
N ASP A 212 -12.09 -20.92 -10.79
CA ASP A 212 -10.70 -21.36 -10.93
C ASP A 212 -9.70 -20.34 -10.38
N ASN A 213 -10.15 -19.17 -9.96
CA ASN A 213 -9.30 -18.11 -9.46
C ASN A 213 -8.59 -18.51 -8.17
N LEU A 214 -7.37 -18.01 -8.02
CA LEU A 214 -6.57 -18.23 -6.83
C LEU A 214 -7.22 -17.64 -5.58
N HIS A 215 -7.07 -18.29 -4.44
CA HIS A 215 -7.52 -17.74 -3.17
C HIS A 215 -6.81 -16.42 -2.88
N THR A 216 -5.48 -16.38 -3.00
CA THR A 216 -4.66 -15.19 -2.77
C THR A 216 -3.59 -15.10 -3.84
N VAL A 217 -3.52 -13.96 -4.53
CA VAL A 217 -2.54 -13.79 -5.62
C VAL A 217 -1.11 -13.70 -5.08
N VAL A 218 -0.90 -12.92 -4.02
CA VAL A 218 0.41 -12.73 -3.38
C VAL A 218 0.32 -12.98 -1.88
N THR A 219 1.22 -13.80 -1.37
CA THR A 219 1.32 -14.11 0.07
C THR A 219 2.70 -13.72 0.60
N PHE A 220 2.76 -12.86 1.60
CA PHE A 220 3.99 -12.62 2.35
C PHE A 220 4.17 -13.71 3.39
N ASP A 221 5.34 -14.33 3.40
CA ASP A 221 5.67 -15.33 4.42
C ASP A 221 5.83 -14.66 5.79
N PRO A 222 5.24 -15.19 6.86
CA PRO A 222 5.30 -14.58 8.19
C PRO A 222 6.73 -14.38 8.74
N SER A 223 7.71 -15.12 8.22
CA SER A 223 9.14 -14.96 8.59
C SER A 223 9.85 -13.84 7.83
N SER A 224 9.18 -13.18 6.90
CA SER A 224 9.75 -12.12 6.09
C SER A 224 10.06 -10.86 6.91
N VAL A 225 11.17 -10.20 6.58
CA VAL A 225 11.59 -8.95 7.22
C VAL A 225 11.98 -7.95 6.14
N ASP A 226 11.41 -6.75 6.18
CA ASP A 226 11.68 -5.66 5.22
C ASP A 226 11.50 -6.13 3.75
N VAL A 227 10.44 -6.90 3.48
CA VAL A 227 10.07 -7.32 2.12
C VAL A 227 9.03 -6.36 1.56
N MET A 228 9.24 -5.91 0.33
CA MET A 228 8.40 -4.88 -0.29
C MET A 228 7.95 -5.26 -1.70
N LEU A 229 6.71 -4.91 -2.01
CA LEU A 229 6.11 -4.97 -3.35
C LEU A 229 5.91 -3.56 -3.87
N ASP A 230 6.41 -3.24 -5.07
CA ASP A 230 6.44 -1.89 -5.63
C ASP A 230 6.05 -1.84 -7.10
N GLY A 231 5.07 -1.01 -7.43
CA GLY A 231 4.69 -0.73 -8.82
C GLY A 231 4.05 -1.90 -9.55
N ILE A 232 3.28 -2.73 -8.85
CA ILE A 232 2.65 -3.93 -9.37
C ILE A 232 1.13 -3.81 -9.36
N THR A 233 0.50 -4.33 -10.39
CA THR A 233 -0.94 -4.50 -10.47
C THR A 233 -1.34 -5.89 -10.00
N ILE A 234 -2.32 -6.00 -9.09
CA ILE A 234 -2.79 -7.26 -8.53
C ILE A 234 -4.30 -7.40 -8.78
N VAL A 235 -4.68 -8.49 -9.46
CA VAL A 235 -6.06 -8.69 -9.95
C VAL A 235 -6.49 -10.14 -9.87
N GLY A 236 -7.78 -10.37 -9.73
CA GLY A 236 -8.37 -11.70 -9.96
C GLY A 236 -8.27 -12.68 -8.79
N GLY A 237 -7.82 -12.23 -7.60
CA GLY A 237 -7.84 -13.08 -6.41
C GLY A 237 -9.28 -13.35 -5.94
N SER A 238 -9.53 -14.56 -5.38
CA SER A 238 -10.87 -15.01 -4.97
C SER A 238 -10.80 -15.86 -3.69
N ALA A 239 -10.59 -15.20 -2.55
CA ALA A 239 -10.51 -15.82 -1.23
C ALA A 239 -11.91 -15.96 -0.60
N ASP A 240 -12.71 -16.90 -1.08
CA ASP A 240 -14.10 -17.12 -0.64
C ASP A 240 -14.25 -18.13 0.51
N GLY A 241 -13.16 -18.74 0.94
CA GLY A 241 -13.13 -19.76 1.98
C GLY A 241 -13.32 -19.22 3.38
N ASP A 242 -13.33 -20.14 4.35
CA ASP A 242 -13.31 -19.82 5.77
C ASP A 242 -11.88 -19.73 6.32
N GLY A 243 -11.70 -18.97 7.39
CA GLY A 243 -10.38 -18.84 8.03
C GLY A 243 -9.35 -18.16 7.14
N ASN A 244 -8.18 -18.78 6.95
CA ASN A 244 -7.08 -18.20 6.18
C ASN A 244 -7.36 -18.17 4.68
N SER A 245 -8.11 -19.14 4.13
CA SER A 245 -8.50 -19.15 2.72
C SER A 245 -9.53 -18.06 2.34
N GLY A 246 -10.08 -17.36 3.33
CA GLY A 246 -10.98 -16.22 3.13
C GLY A 246 -10.31 -14.86 3.31
N ARG A 247 -8.98 -14.78 3.34
CA ARG A 247 -8.22 -13.57 3.69
C ARG A 247 -7.36 -13.08 2.55
N GLY A 248 -7.51 -11.78 2.19
CA GLY A 248 -6.65 -11.12 1.24
C GLY A 248 -6.71 -11.70 -0.17
N GLY A 249 -7.79 -11.46 -0.91
CA GLY A 249 -7.89 -11.94 -2.29
C GLY A 249 -6.72 -11.50 -3.16
N GLY A 250 -6.37 -10.21 -3.12
CA GLY A 250 -5.15 -9.72 -3.78
C GLY A 250 -3.89 -10.10 -3.01
N VAL A 251 -3.77 -9.67 -1.77
CA VAL A 251 -2.56 -9.87 -0.95
C VAL A 251 -2.90 -10.26 0.48
N SER A 252 -2.22 -11.28 0.99
CA SER A 252 -2.08 -11.57 2.42
C SER A 252 -0.73 -11.04 2.88
N LEU A 253 -0.73 -9.90 3.61
CA LEU A 253 0.46 -9.17 4.02
C LEU A 253 0.82 -9.52 5.47
N ASP A 254 1.95 -10.16 5.66
CA ASP A 254 2.49 -10.59 6.94
C ASP A 254 4.00 -10.29 7.03
N GLY A 255 4.62 -10.57 8.17
CA GLY A 255 6.05 -10.35 8.40
C GLY A 255 6.35 -9.08 9.19
N ILE A 256 7.61 -8.70 9.28
CA ILE A 256 8.11 -7.56 10.06
C ILE A 256 8.57 -6.46 9.09
N GLY A 257 8.02 -5.25 9.20
CA GLY A 257 8.38 -4.12 8.33
C GLY A 257 8.06 -4.36 6.85
N CYS A 258 7.25 -5.36 6.53
CA CYS A 258 6.87 -5.68 5.16
C CYS A 258 5.85 -4.68 4.62
N GLY A 259 5.90 -4.41 3.33
CA GLY A 259 5.07 -3.37 2.77
C GLY A 259 4.69 -3.50 1.30
N ILE A 260 3.69 -2.72 0.97
CA ILE A 260 3.17 -2.56 -0.38
C ILE A 260 3.21 -1.08 -0.71
N GLN A 261 3.82 -0.72 -1.85
CA GLN A 261 3.81 0.67 -2.30
C GLN A 261 3.62 0.79 -3.81
N ARG A 262 3.00 1.89 -4.23
CA ARG A 262 2.77 2.22 -5.64
C ARG A 262 2.09 1.11 -6.43
N CYS A 263 1.25 0.32 -5.75
CA CYS A 263 0.55 -0.80 -6.35
C CYS A 263 -0.89 -0.45 -6.70
N LEU A 264 -1.45 -1.20 -7.63
CA LEU A 264 -2.85 -1.10 -7.99
C LEU A 264 -3.56 -2.42 -7.75
N PHE A 265 -4.70 -2.34 -7.10
CA PHE A 265 -5.54 -3.49 -6.80
C PHE A 265 -6.94 -3.30 -7.38
N TYR A 266 -7.39 -4.23 -8.20
CA TYR A 266 -8.78 -4.22 -8.66
C TYR A 266 -9.30 -5.63 -8.90
N PHE A 267 -10.63 -5.78 -8.78
CA PHE A 267 -11.35 -7.03 -9.03
C PHE A 267 -10.86 -8.22 -8.20
N ASN A 268 -10.36 -7.95 -6.98
CA ASN A 268 -10.08 -8.99 -6.01
C ASN A 268 -11.28 -9.19 -5.09
N PHE A 269 -11.50 -10.42 -4.67
CA PHE A 269 -12.60 -10.84 -3.80
C PHE A 269 -12.07 -11.60 -2.59
N ALA A 270 -12.67 -11.38 -1.42
CA ALA A 270 -12.36 -12.14 -0.22
C ALA A 270 -13.53 -12.15 0.77
N SER A 271 -13.45 -12.96 1.81
CA SER A 271 -14.29 -12.81 2.99
C SER A 271 -13.82 -11.62 3.86
N LYS A 272 -12.50 -11.38 3.90
CA LYS A 272 -11.86 -10.25 4.60
C LYS A 272 -10.69 -9.70 3.79
N GLY A 273 -10.67 -8.39 3.58
CA GLY A 273 -9.63 -7.74 2.78
C GLY A 273 -9.67 -8.14 1.31
N GLY A 274 -10.67 -7.67 0.56
CA GLY A 274 -10.78 -8.02 -0.87
C GLY A 274 -9.49 -7.78 -1.63
N ALA A 275 -8.89 -6.60 -1.49
CA ALA A 275 -7.56 -6.32 -2.03
C ALA A 275 -6.45 -6.80 -1.09
N VAL A 276 -6.44 -6.34 0.18
CA VAL A 276 -5.33 -6.60 1.10
C VAL A 276 -5.86 -7.03 2.47
N TYR A 277 -5.29 -8.09 3.01
CA TYR A 277 -5.41 -8.47 4.42
C TYR A 277 -4.06 -8.25 5.10
N MET A 278 -4.03 -7.41 6.13
CA MET A 278 -2.83 -7.14 6.93
C MET A 278 -2.90 -7.91 8.24
N HIS A 279 -1.94 -8.80 8.47
CA HIS A 279 -1.83 -9.57 9.70
C HIS A 279 -1.22 -8.75 10.83
N LYS A 280 -1.58 -9.12 12.07
CA LYS A 280 -0.92 -8.60 13.27
C LYS A 280 0.32 -9.42 13.56
N ASN A 281 1.47 -8.75 13.61
CA ASN A 281 2.71 -9.38 14.02
C ASN A 281 2.68 -9.79 15.49
N SER A 282 3.21 -10.96 15.81
CA SER A 282 3.18 -11.51 17.18
C SER A 282 4.21 -10.90 18.13
N GLY A 283 5.13 -10.06 17.67
CA GLY A 283 6.16 -9.40 18.48
C GLY A 283 5.77 -7.99 18.90
N SER A 284 5.84 -7.67 20.18
CA SER A 284 5.47 -6.35 20.72
C SER A 284 6.35 -5.19 20.23
N ASP A 285 7.55 -5.46 19.71
CA ASP A 285 8.54 -4.47 19.29
C ASP A 285 8.84 -4.55 17.78
N SER A 286 8.05 -5.33 17.01
CA SER A 286 8.25 -5.49 15.58
C SER A 286 7.71 -4.29 14.80
N GLN A 287 8.43 -3.88 13.74
CA GLN A 287 7.92 -2.88 12.82
C GLN A 287 6.63 -3.39 12.16
N PRO A 288 5.56 -2.58 12.16
CA PRO A 288 4.30 -2.98 11.56
C PRO A 288 4.41 -3.07 10.04
N CYS A 289 3.56 -3.89 9.44
CA CYS A 289 3.36 -3.90 8.00
C CYS A 289 2.67 -2.60 7.54
N PHE A 290 2.83 -2.25 6.25
CA PHE A 290 2.24 -1.03 5.73
C PHE A 290 1.74 -1.15 4.29
N VAL A 291 0.74 -0.32 3.96
CA VAL A 291 0.25 -0.06 2.60
C VAL A 291 0.38 1.42 2.31
N TYR A 292 1.16 1.76 1.29
CA TYR A 292 1.54 3.14 0.99
C TYR A 292 1.35 3.48 -0.48
N ASN A 293 0.92 4.72 -0.74
CA ASN A 293 0.88 5.33 -2.08
C ASN A 293 0.31 4.40 -3.15
N SER A 294 -0.78 3.70 -2.81
CA SER A 294 -1.38 2.67 -3.64
C SER A 294 -2.85 3.00 -3.94
N VAL A 295 -3.37 2.38 -4.98
CA VAL A 295 -4.77 2.52 -5.39
C VAL A 295 -5.49 1.18 -5.21
N LEU A 296 -6.53 1.19 -4.41
CA LEU A 296 -7.37 0.02 -4.15
C LEU A 296 -8.79 0.33 -4.63
N VAL A 297 -9.16 -0.21 -5.79
CA VAL A 297 -10.41 0.17 -6.47
C VAL A 297 -11.20 -1.06 -6.90
N SER A 298 -12.52 -1.01 -6.71
CA SER A 298 -13.42 -2.05 -7.21
C SER A 298 -13.08 -3.47 -6.74
N ASN A 299 -12.61 -3.61 -5.49
CA ASN A 299 -12.45 -4.89 -4.83
C ASN A 299 -13.66 -5.19 -3.95
N SER A 300 -13.88 -6.45 -3.60
CA SER A 300 -15.04 -6.86 -2.82
C SER A 300 -14.66 -7.72 -1.63
N ALA A 301 -15.23 -7.40 -0.47
CA ALA A 301 -15.27 -8.33 0.66
C ALA A 301 -16.72 -8.72 0.93
N PHE A 302 -17.00 -10.02 0.87
CA PHE A 302 -18.32 -10.54 1.11
C PHE A 302 -18.23 -11.91 1.80
N ARG A 303 -19.05 -12.10 2.82
CA ARG A 303 -19.23 -13.40 3.48
C ARG A 303 -20.65 -13.92 3.25
N ARG A 304 -20.81 -15.22 3.25
CA ARG A 304 -22.11 -15.88 3.06
C ARG A 304 -23.13 -15.56 4.16
N ASP A 305 -22.67 -15.10 5.33
CA ASP A 305 -23.52 -14.59 6.43
C ASP A 305 -24.01 -13.15 6.19
N GLY A 306 -23.66 -12.54 5.05
CA GLY A 306 -24.10 -11.21 4.61
C GLY A 306 -23.19 -10.05 5.02
N PHE A 307 -22.08 -10.29 5.72
CA PHE A 307 -21.16 -9.27 6.18
C PHE A 307 -19.75 -9.53 5.64
N GLY A 308 -19.28 -8.69 4.74
CA GLY A 308 -17.88 -8.62 4.36
C GLY A 308 -17.17 -7.53 5.14
N TYR A 309 -15.84 -7.65 5.26
CA TYR A 309 -15.05 -6.69 6.01
C TYR A 309 -13.87 -6.20 5.19
N GLY A 310 -13.91 -4.89 4.81
CA GLY A 310 -12.82 -4.21 4.13
C GLY A 310 -12.59 -4.70 2.70
N GLY A 311 -13.46 -4.33 1.76
CA GLY A 311 -13.27 -4.66 0.35
C GLY A 311 -11.93 -4.14 -0.20
N GLY A 312 -11.50 -2.96 0.26
CA GLY A 312 -10.14 -2.50 0.04
C GLY A 312 -9.15 -3.21 0.97
N ILE A 313 -9.15 -2.85 2.25
CA ILE A 313 -8.20 -3.36 3.24
C ILE A 313 -8.93 -3.92 4.46
N TYR A 314 -8.48 -5.07 4.93
CA TYR A 314 -8.73 -5.52 6.30
C TYR A 314 -7.41 -5.49 7.07
N SER A 315 -7.35 -4.76 8.19
CA SER A 315 -6.14 -4.63 8.99
C SER A 315 -6.34 -5.18 10.39
N GLU A 316 -5.56 -6.19 10.76
CA GLU A 316 -5.44 -6.62 12.15
C GLU A 316 -4.53 -5.67 12.93
N ALA A 317 -3.44 -5.17 12.30
CA ALA A 317 -2.59 -4.10 12.79
C ALA A 317 -1.71 -3.57 11.65
N GLY A 318 -1.26 -2.32 11.73
CA GLY A 318 -0.35 -1.79 10.72
C GLY A 318 -0.52 -0.31 10.42
N VAL A 319 0.04 0.11 9.30
CA VAL A 319 -0.05 1.50 8.84
C VAL A 319 -0.57 1.58 7.42
N VAL A 320 -1.61 2.36 7.23
CA VAL A 320 -2.23 2.61 5.91
C VAL A 320 -2.10 4.10 5.64
N PHE A 321 -1.26 4.47 4.68
CA PHE A 321 -1.01 5.89 4.46
C PHE A 321 -0.87 6.24 2.99
N ASP A 322 -1.41 7.41 2.65
CA ASP A 322 -1.27 8.01 1.33
C ASP A 322 -1.89 7.19 0.18
N ASN A 323 -2.99 6.51 0.43
CA ASN A 323 -3.66 5.68 -0.56
C ASN A 323 -4.94 6.32 -1.08
N VAL A 324 -5.37 5.87 -2.25
CA VAL A 324 -6.74 6.05 -2.76
C VAL A 324 -7.48 4.72 -2.61
N VAL A 325 -8.52 4.73 -1.77
CA VAL A 325 -9.38 3.58 -1.53
C VAL A 325 -10.78 3.92 -2.04
N TYR A 326 -11.12 3.42 -3.23
CA TYR A 326 -12.27 3.88 -3.97
C TYR A 326 -13.16 2.73 -4.45
N ASN A 327 -14.48 2.93 -4.35
CA ASN A 327 -15.48 2.03 -4.94
C ASN A 327 -15.29 0.54 -4.56
N ASN A 328 -14.92 0.25 -3.30
CA ASN A 328 -14.84 -1.13 -2.83
C ASN A 328 -16.13 -1.55 -2.12
N ASN A 329 -16.49 -2.82 -2.22
CA ASN A 329 -17.66 -3.40 -1.58
C ASN A 329 -17.28 -4.11 -0.26
N GLY A 330 -18.13 -4.00 0.75
CA GLY A 330 -17.82 -4.52 2.10
C GLY A 330 -17.00 -3.54 2.95
N GLY A 331 -16.99 -2.26 2.55
CA GLY A 331 -16.24 -1.17 3.18
C GLY A 331 -14.91 -0.87 2.48
N GLY A 332 -14.40 0.34 2.67
CA GLY A 332 -13.09 0.74 2.19
C GLY A 332 -11.98 0.08 3.00
N ILE A 333 -11.88 0.44 4.27
CA ILE A 333 -10.91 -0.11 5.22
C ILE A 333 -11.66 -0.65 6.45
N CYS A 334 -11.44 -1.90 6.80
CA CYS A 334 -11.92 -2.50 8.04
C CYS A 334 -10.74 -2.70 8.99
N VAL A 335 -10.88 -2.23 10.22
CA VAL A 335 -9.82 -2.27 11.23
C VAL A 335 -10.24 -3.12 12.41
N TYR A 336 -9.42 -4.11 12.73
CA TYR A 336 -9.66 -4.99 13.88
C TYR A 336 -8.93 -4.50 15.13
N ASP A 337 -7.64 -4.12 15.02
CA ASP A 337 -6.79 -3.74 16.13
C ASP A 337 -5.88 -2.56 15.76
N GLU A 338 -4.81 -2.31 16.48
CA GLU A 338 -3.89 -1.18 16.38
C GLU A 338 -3.49 -0.84 14.93
N THR A 339 -4.17 0.12 14.35
CA THR A 339 -3.91 0.57 12.98
C THR A 339 -3.86 2.10 12.92
N SER A 340 -2.83 2.62 12.25
CA SER A 340 -2.72 4.03 11.91
C SER A 340 -3.13 4.26 10.45
N ILE A 341 -4.10 5.12 10.23
CA ILE A 341 -4.61 5.51 8.90
C ILE A 341 -4.32 6.99 8.71
N VAL A 342 -3.42 7.32 7.80
CA VAL A 342 -2.91 8.68 7.65
C VAL A 342 -2.97 9.13 6.19
N ASN A 343 -3.49 10.32 5.96
CA ASN A 343 -3.44 11.00 4.65
C ASN A 343 -4.04 10.19 3.48
N ASN A 344 -5.12 9.45 3.72
CA ASN A 344 -5.77 8.67 2.67
C ASN A 344 -6.96 9.42 2.06
N THR A 345 -7.27 9.09 0.81
CA THR A 345 -8.49 9.49 0.11
C THR A 345 -9.40 8.26 -0.01
N ILE A 346 -10.44 8.21 0.81
CA ILE A 346 -11.33 7.05 0.96
C ILE A 346 -12.72 7.47 0.50
N VAL A 347 -13.11 7.04 -0.71
CA VAL A 347 -14.26 7.63 -1.41
C VAL A 347 -15.17 6.56 -1.98
N ASN A 348 -16.47 6.77 -1.86
CA ASN A 348 -17.52 5.95 -2.50
C ASN A 348 -17.42 4.43 -2.25
N ASN A 349 -16.89 4.03 -1.09
CA ASN A 349 -16.90 2.63 -0.72
C ASN A 349 -18.28 2.23 -0.16
N GLN A 350 -18.75 1.03 -0.47
CA GLN A 350 -20.05 0.56 -0.01
C GLN A 350 -19.97 0.16 1.48
N LEU A 351 -21.02 0.41 2.22
CA LEU A 351 -21.24 0.19 3.65
C LEU A 351 -20.54 1.23 4.55
N TYR A 352 -19.26 1.50 4.38
CA TYR A 352 -18.51 2.50 5.15
C TYR A 352 -17.17 2.86 4.47
N GLY A 353 -16.64 4.02 4.80
CA GLY A 353 -15.27 4.39 4.42
C GLY A 353 -14.26 3.64 5.26
N ILE A 354 -14.29 3.84 6.60
CA ILE A 354 -13.51 3.09 7.58
C ILE A 354 -14.45 2.49 8.61
N GLY A 355 -14.24 1.23 9.00
CA GLY A 355 -15.11 0.58 9.97
C GLY A 355 -14.41 -0.45 10.84
N ARG A 356 -15.08 -0.87 11.91
CA ARG A 356 -14.74 -2.01 12.74
C ARG A 356 -15.65 -3.20 12.45
N PRO A 357 -15.18 -4.45 12.60
CA PRO A 357 -16.06 -5.61 12.54
C PRO A 357 -17.15 -5.51 13.60
N ALA A 358 -18.39 -5.87 13.24
CA ALA A 358 -19.55 -5.74 14.15
C ALA A 358 -19.57 -6.76 15.30
N ASP A 359 -18.83 -7.84 15.19
CA ASP A 359 -18.88 -9.04 16.03
C ASP A 359 -17.72 -9.16 17.02
N THR A 360 -16.96 -8.08 17.21
CA THR A 360 -15.81 -8.10 18.12
C THR A 360 -15.94 -7.07 19.23
N ASP A 361 -15.96 -7.57 20.48
CA ASP A 361 -15.63 -6.76 21.66
C ASP A 361 -14.12 -6.42 21.61
N VAL A 362 -13.76 -5.45 20.78
CA VAL A 362 -12.38 -4.95 20.70
C VAL A 362 -12.17 -3.90 21.79
N ALA A 363 -12.46 -4.29 23.03
CA ALA A 363 -12.22 -3.44 24.19
C ALA A 363 -10.71 -3.24 24.36
N GLY A 364 -10.22 -2.06 24.02
CA GLY A 364 -8.87 -1.61 24.35
C GLY A 364 -7.90 -1.38 23.20
N SER A 365 -8.23 -1.72 21.96
CA SER A 365 -7.38 -1.39 20.82
C SER A 365 -7.66 0.03 20.29
N SER A 366 -6.64 0.86 20.15
CA SER A 366 -6.78 2.22 19.64
C SER A 366 -6.52 2.28 18.12
N ILE A 367 -7.47 2.86 17.39
CA ILE A 367 -7.30 3.22 16.00
C ILE A 367 -6.94 4.71 15.92
N SER A 368 -5.99 5.05 15.08
CA SER A 368 -5.65 6.44 14.77
C SER A 368 -5.98 6.74 13.32
N VAL A 369 -6.81 7.75 13.09
CA VAL A 369 -7.13 8.26 11.75
C VAL A 369 -6.81 9.74 11.70
N SER A 370 -5.96 10.15 10.75
CA SER A 370 -5.59 11.56 10.62
C SER A 370 -5.42 11.98 9.16
N ASN A 371 -5.58 13.28 8.91
CA ASN A 371 -5.35 13.92 7.61
C ASN A 371 -6.03 13.24 6.42
N SER A 372 -7.15 12.57 6.64
CA SER A 372 -7.80 11.74 5.62
C SER A 372 -9.12 12.35 5.15
N VAL A 373 -9.45 12.13 3.89
CA VAL A 373 -10.76 12.46 3.32
C VAL A 373 -11.59 11.18 3.23
N ILE A 374 -12.72 11.14 3.93
CA ILE A 374 -13.63 10.00 3.98
C ILE A 374 -15.00 10.45 3.52
N TRP A 375 -15.35 10.15 2.28
CA TRP A 375 -16.53 10.73 1.64
C TRP A 375 -17.30 9.71 0.80
N SER A 376 -18.62 9.93 0.68
CA SER A 376 -19.49 9.16 -0.21
C SER A 376 -20.59 10.06 -0.78
N ILE A 377 -20.98 9.80 -2.03
CA ILE A 377 -22.09 10.50 -2.67
C ILE A 377 -23.45 10.04 -2.17
N ASN A 378 -23.55 8.87 -1.51
CA ASN A 378 -24.80 8.34 -1.00
C ASN A 378 -24.66 7.91 0.47
N PRO A 379 -24.98 8.78 1.43
CA PRO A 379 -24.79 8.50 2.85
C PRO A 379 -25.79 7.48 3.42
N LEU A 380 -26.93 7.25 2.76
CA LEU A 380 -27.97 6.36 3.30
C LEU A 380 -27.51 4.91 3.47
N ASN A 381 -26.48 4.49 2.73
CA ASN A 381 -25.88 3.16 2.80
C ASN A 381 -24.36 3.21 2.99
N HIS A 382 -23.76 4.37 3.30
CA HIS A 382 -22.33 4.60 3.26
C HIS A 382 -21.88 5.51 4.41
N ALA A 383 -21.71 4.96 5.59
CA ALA A 383 -21.18 5.72 6.72
C ALA A 383 -19.72 6.12 6.45
N GLY A 384 -19.31 7.33 6.80
CA GLY A 384 -17.90 7.71 6.80
C GLY A 384 -17.10 6.81 7.74
N LEU A 385 -17.48 6.81 9.03
CA LEU A 385 -16.91 5.94 10.04
C LEU A 385 -18.00 5.04 10.65
N LYS A 386 -17.67 3.77 10.89
CA LYS A 386 -18.60 2.80 11.49
C LYS A 386 -17.94 2.05 12.67
N GLY A 387 -18.61 2.04 13.82
CA GLY A 387 -18.15 1.30 15.00
C GLY A 387 -16.96 1.94 15.72
N PHE A 388 -16.76 3.25 15.59
CA PHE A 388 -15.72 4.00 16.28
C PHE A 388 -16.19 4.43 17.67
N ASP A 389 -15.32 4.25 18.67
CA ASP A 389 -15.52 4.71 20.04
C ASP A 389 -14.65 5.95 20.31
N ALA A 390 -15.28 7.09 20.56
CA ALA A 390 -14.59 8.36 20.81
C ALA A 390 -13.69 8.34 22.07
N LEU A 391 -13.85 7.37 22.97
CA LEU A 391 -13.01 7.23 24.17
C LEU A 391 -11.69 6.51 23.87
N VAL A 392 -11.65 5.69 22.84
CA VAL A 392 -10.50 4.84 22.50
C VAL A 392 -9.87 5.26 21.19
N ASP A 393 -10.69 5.61 20.21
CA ASP A 393 -10.24 5.92 18.85
C ASP A 393 -9.88 7.39 18.69
N ARG A 394 -8.78 7.67 17.99
CA ARG A 394 -8.31 9.02 17.71
C ARG A 394 -8.58 9.37 16.26
N VAL A 395 -9.44 10.35 16.04
CA VAL A 395 -9.76 10.87 14.70
C VAL A 395 -9.51 12.37 14.70
N SER A 396 -8.55 12.85 13.91
CA SER A 396 -8.15 14.25 13.89
C SER A 396 -7.77 14.76 12.51
N ASN A 397 -8.01 16.04 12.26
CA ASN A 397 -7.67 16.73 11.00
C ASN A 397 -8.23 16.01 9.75
N CYS A 398 -9.38 15.36 9.87
CA CYS A 398 -10.02 14.62 8.79
C CYS A 398 -11.22 15.37 8.23
N ALA A 399 -11.55 15.10 6.99
CA ALA A 399 -12.80 15.54 6.39
C ALA A 399 -13.70 14.32 6.15
N ILE A 400 -14.83 14.25 6.86
CA ILE A 400 -15.61 13.03 6.98
C ILE A 400 -17.07 13.31 6.66
N VAL A 401 -17.68 12.48 5.80
CA VAL A 401 -19.12 12.56 5.55
C VAL A 401 -19.88 12.19 6.83
N ASP A 402 -20.90 13.00 7.15
CA ASP A 402 -21.74 12.85 8.34
C ASP A 402 -20.98 12.83 9.68
N TRP A 403 -19.88 13.57 9.79
CA TRP A 403 -19.16 13.71 11.03
C TRP A 403 -19.97 14.52 12.06
N ASP A 404 -20.03 14.01 13.28
CA ASP A 404 -20.61 14.75 14.40
C ASP A 404 -19.59 15.74 14.98
N GLU A 405 -19.75 17.02 14.65
CA GLU A 405 -18.83 18.10 15.06
C GLU A 405 -18.74 18.26 16.59
N THR A 406 -19.69 17.73 17.34
CA THR A 406 -19.62 17.75 18.81
C THR A 406 -18.50 16.88 19.38
N LYS A 407 -17.96 15.96 18.56
CA LYS A 407 -16.84 15.07 18.94
C LYS A 407 -15.46 15.71 18.85
N GLY A 408 -15.35 16.96 18.40
CA GLY A 408 -14.12 17.76 18.41
C GLY A 408 -13.01 17.27 17.46
N ASN A 409 -11.76 17.66 17.74
CA ASN A 409 -10.52 17.20 17.09
C ASN A 409 -10.25 17.74 15.69
N ASP A 410 -10.61 19.01 15.39
CA ASP A 410 -10.31 19.71 14.13
C ASP A 410 -10.77 18.97 12.87
N ASN A 411 -11.81 18.14 12.98
CA ASN A 411 -12.40 17.45 11.84
C ASN A 411 -13.44 18.35 11.13
N ILE A 412 -13.58 18.13 9.84
CA ILE A 412 -14.55 18.83 8.99
C ILE A 412 -15.69 17.88 8.66
N SER A 413 -16.93 18.27 8.96
CA SER A 413 -18.10 17.54 8.49
C SER A 413 -18.33 17.83 7.02
N LEU A 414 -18.43 16.77 6.22
CA LEU A 414 -18.75 16.85 4.80
C LEU A 414 -20.20 16.44 4.58
N LEU A 415 -20.88 17.19 3.70
CA LEU A 415 -22.21 16.84 3.25
C LEU A 415 -22.16 15.86 2.07
N PRO A 416 -23.17 15.02 1.91
CA PRO A 416 -23.33 14.19 0.72
C PRO A 416 -23.51 15.03 -0.53
N TYR A 417 -23.12 14.49 -1.68
CA TYR A 417 -23.13 15.19 -2.97
C TYR A 417 -24.46 15.85 -3.38
N ASN A 418 -25.58 15.34 -2.88
CA ASN A 418 -26.91 15.83 -3.26
C ASN A 418 -27.30 17.15 -2.59
N ASP A 419 -26.52 17.66 -1.65
CA ASP A 419 -26.73 18.96 -1.03
C ASP A 419 -25.70 19.98 -1.53
N HIS A 420 -26.07 20.71 -2.55
CA HIS A 420 -25.23 21.75 -3.17
C HIS A 420 -24.93 22.95 -2.26
N THR A 421 -25.37 22.94 -1.02
CA THR A 421 -25.28 24.10 -0.09
C THR A 421 -24.11 24.01 0.88
N GLY A 422 -23.35 22.91 0.93
CA GLY A 422 -22.46 22.68 2.03
C GLY A 422 -21.03 22.27 1.71
N SER A 423 -20.41 21.71 2.71
CA SER A 423 -19.02 21.30 2.73
C SER A 423 -18.84 19.98 2.00
N VAL A 424 -18.61 20.04 0.70
CA VAL A 424 -18.20 18.87 -0.12
C VAL A 424 -16.70 18.96 -0.41
N PRO A 425 -16.00 17.84 -0.65
CA PRO A 425 -14.56 17.87 -0.95
C PRO A 425 -14.19 18.73 -2.14
N ASN A 426 -15.15 18.95 -3.04
CA ASN A 426 -14.99 19.76 -4.24
C ASN A 426 -13.81 19.25 -5.11
N PHE A 427 -13.84 17.97 -5.39
CA PHE A 427 -12.90 17.34 -6.32
C PHE A 427 -13.08 17.89 -7.74
N ILE A 428 -12.02 17.86 -8.55
CA ILE A 428 -12.04 18.39 -9.92
C ILE A 428 -13.03 17.62 -10.79
N ASN A 429 -13.02 16.29 -10.67
CA ASN A 429 -13.89 15.40 -11.44
C ASN A 429 -14.24 14.16 -10.61
N PRO A 430 -15.07 14.29 -9.55
CA PRO A 430 -15.45 13.14 -8.76
C PRO A 430 -16.26 12.19 -9.65
N THR A 431 -15.76 10.98 -9.82
CA THR A 431 -16.52 9.93 -10.49
C THR A 431 -17.77 9.61 -9.67
N THR A 432 -18.93 9.85 -10.26
CA THR A 432 -20.24 9.69 -9.59
C THR A 432 -20.78 8.28 -9.67
N GLN A 433 -20.08 7.36 -10.37
CA GLN A 433 -20.58 6.01 -10.58
C GLN A 433 -20.04 5.06 -9.50
N ILE A 434 -20.95 4.58 -8.66
CA ILE A 434 -20.71 3.45 -7.77
C ILE A 434 -21.00 2.19 -8.59
N GLY A 435 -20.02 1.31 -8.75
CA GLY A 435 -20.20 -0.02 -9.33
C GLY A 435 -20.04 -0.18 -10.85
N ALA A 436 -19.56 0.84 -11.58
CA ALA A 436 -19.48 0.79 -13.05
C ALA A 436 -18.06 0.92 -13.65
N ILE A 437 -17.02 0.81 -12.84
CA ILE A 437 -15.63 0.88 -13.34
C ILE A 437 -15.18 -0.54 -13.68
N LEU A 438 -15.19 -0.87 -14.97
CA LEU A 438 -14.75 -2.18 -15.47
C LEU A 438 -13.25 -2.34 -15.54
N GLU A 439 -12.58 -1.26 -15.91
CA GLU A 439 -11.14 -1.14 -15.84
C GLU A 439 -10.84 0.22 -15.23
N PRO A 440 -9.97 0.28 -14.21
CA PRO A 440 -9.55 1.57 -13.70
C PRO A 440 -8.80 2.26 -14.84
N VAL A 441 -9.43 3.24 -15.43
CA VAL A 441 -8.75 4.16 -16.32
C VAL A 441 -7.86 5.01 -15.42
N TYR A 442 -6.63 4.59 -15.26
CA TYR A 442 -5.64 5.20 -14.35
C TYR A 442 -5.55 6.71 -14.52
N ALA A 443 -5.66 7.14 -15.77
CA ALA A 443 -5.68 8.52 -16.18
C ALA A 443 -6.75 9.34 -15.43
N ASP A 444 -7.90 8.77 -15.18
CA ASP A 444 -9.02 9.51 -14.59
C ASP A 444 -9.04 9.48 -13.07
N LEU A 445 -8.43 8.49 -12.41
CA LEU A 445 -8.46 8.38 -10.96
C LEU A 445 -7.64 9.48 -10.26
N GLY A 446 -6.42 9.74 -10.71
CA GLY A 446 -5.57 10.77 -10.11
C GLY A 446 -6.14 12.17 -10.25
N VAL A 447 -6.86 12.43 -11.34
CA VAL A 447 -7.53 13.71 -11.59
C VAL A 447 -8.85 13.82 -10.82
N SER A 448 -9.56 12.72 -10.73
CA SER A 448 -10.89 12.67 -10.12
C SER A 448 -10.86 13.14 -8.67
N PHE A 449 -9.75 12.91 -7.96
CA PHE A 449 -9.62 13.24 -6.54
C PHE A 449 -8.71 14.45 -6.26
N LEU A 450 -8.27 15.20 -7.28
CA LEU A 450 -7.64 16.50 -7.06
C LEU A 450 -8.64 17.52 -6.53
N LEU A 451 -8.22 18.28 -5.54
CA LEU A 451 -9.05 19.35 -4.97
C LEU A 451 -9.06 20.59 -5.87
N ARG A 452 -10.21 21.20 -6.07
CA ARG A 452 -10.33 22.50 -6.70
C ARG A 452 -9.79 23.60 -5.80
N GLN A 453 -9.42 24.75 -6.37
CA GLN A 453 -8.87 25.90 -5.62
C GLN A 453 -9.80 26.41 -4.50
N ASN A 454 -11.10 26.23 -4.63
CA ASN A 454 -12.10 26.61 -3.63
C ASN A 454 -12.52 25.48 -2.69
N SER A 455 -11.78 24.38 -2.66
CA SER A 455 -12.08 23.29 -1.73
C SER A 455 -11.85 23.72 -0.27
N VAL A 456 -12.79 23.36 0.60
CA VAL A 456 -12.69 23.56 2.06
C VAL A 456 -11.56 22.75 2.69
N LEU A 457 -11.01 21.78 1.95
CA LEU A 457 -9.96 20.89 2.42
C LEU A 457 -8.55 21.44 2.20
N LEU A 458 -8.40 22.51 1.42
CA LEU A 458 -7.09 23.11 1.19
C LEU A 458 -6.50 23.66 2.49
N SER A 459 -5.24 23.34 2.75
CA SER A 459 -4.48 23.80 3.92
C SER A 459 -5.06 23.35 5.28
N LYS A 460 -5.76 22.22 5.34
CA LYS A 460 -6.34 21.69 6.58
C LYS A 460 -5.53 20.54 7.19
N ALA A 461 -4.67 19.90 6.41
CA ALA A 461 -3.84 18.80 6.90
C ALA A 461 -2.69 19.31 7.81
N GLU A 462 -2.34 18.50 8.79
CA GLU A 462 -1.22 18.74 9.70
C GLU A 462 0.01 17.95 9.21
N GLY A 463 1.19 18.55 9.20
CA GLY A 463 2.39 18.00 8.52
C GLY A 463 3.37 17.21 9.40
N SER A 464 3.19 17.13 10.72
CA SER A 464 4.15 16.50 11.64
C SER A 464 4.34 14.98 11.40
N TRP A 465 3.31 14.32 10.88
CA TRP A 465 3.34 12.89 10.55
C TRP A 465 4.34 12.52 9.45
N MET A 466 4.68 13.45 8.55
CA MET A 466 5.61 13.21 7.43
C MET A 466 7.00 12.82 7.94
N THR A 467 7.51 13.51 8.95
CA THR A 467 8.80 13.19 9.56
C THR A 467 8.79 11.80 10.18
N THR A 468 7.69 11.43 10.85
CA THR A 468 7.54 10.12 11.46
C THR A 468 7.56 9.01 10.42
N LEU A 469 6.79 9.12 9.34
CA LEU A 469 6.74 8.12 8.28
C LEU A 469 8.06 7.99 7.52
N ASN A 470 8.71 9.12 7.17
CA ASN A 470 10.02 9.11 6.53
C ASN A 470 11.07 8.40 7.40
N THR A 471 11.02 8.62 8.72
CA THR A 471 11.97 8.00 9.65
C THR A 471 11.74 6.50 9.80
N TYR A 472 10.47 6.07 9.84
CA TYR A 472 10.14 4.66 10.06
C TYR A 472 10.32 3.78 8.83
N TYR A 473 9.93 4.27 7.65
CA TYR A 473 9.83 3.44 6.44
C TYR A 473 10.84 3.82 5.36
N GLY A 474 11.66 4.86 5.59
CA GLY A 474 12.64 5.33 4.59
C GLY A 474 11.98 5.79 3.28
N THR A 475 10.69 6.14 3.32
CA THR A 475 9.90 6.55 2.16
C THR A 475 9.89 8.06 2.04
N ASP A 476 9.96 8.59 0.81
CA ASP A 476 9.76 10.02 0.58
C ASP A 476 8.26 10.33 0.52
N VAL A 477 7.70 10.71 1.66
CA VAL A 477 6.29 11.14 1.76
C VAL A 477 6.10 12.64 1.51
N SER A 478 7.11 13.33 0.99
CA SER A 478 7.04 14.76 0.68
C SER A 478 6.08 15.07 -0.46
N TYR A 479 5.73 14.06 -1.25
CA TYR A 479 4.82 14.17 -2.38
C TYR A 479 3.54 13.38 -2.13
N ASP A 480 2.42 13.89 -2.64
CA ASP A 480 1.15 13.18 -2.64
C ASP A 480 1.14 12.06 -3.72
N ILE A 481 0.06 11.28 -3.73
CA ILE A 481 -0.12 10.21 -4.71
C ILE A 481 -0.09 10.71 -6.16
N ALA A 482 -0.36 11.99 -6.42
CA ALA A 482 -0.25 12.62 -7.73
C ALA A 482 1.14 13.23 -8.00
N GLY A 483 2.14 12.93 -7.17
CA GLY A 483 3.50 13.44 -7.32
C GLY A 483 3.65 14.94 -7.06
N LYS A 484 2.70 15.56 -6.31
CA LYS A 484 2.79 16.97 -5.94
C LYS A 484 3.37 17.17 -4.55
N PRO A 485 4.17 18.22 -4.34
CA PRO A 485 4.60 18.59 -2.99
C PRO A 485 3.42 18.77 -2.05
N ARG A 486 3.46 18.13 -0.88
CA ARG A 486 2.38 18.24 0.12
C ARG A 486 2.37 19.57 0.85
N ILE A 487 3.55 20.16 1.05
CA ILE A 487 3.70 21.44 1.70
C ILE A 487 4.26 22.41 0.66
N VAL A 488 3.46 23.37 0.27
CA VAL A 488 3.88 24.52 -0.53
C VAL A 488 4.05 25.67 0.45
N SER A 489 5.30 26.05 0.69
CA SER A 489 5.66 27.20 1.54
C SER A 489 5.15 28.52 0.96
#